data_5240c7d2aef36c9488b39bde45bf4370
#
_entry.id   5240c7d2aef36c9488b39bde45bf4370
#
_cell.length_a   1.000
_cell.length_b   1.000
_cell.length_c   1.000
_cell.angle_alpha   90.00
_cell.angle_beta   90.00
_cell.angle_gamma   90.00
#
_symmetry.space_group_name_H-M   'P 1'
#
loop_
_entity.id
_entity.type
_entity.pdbx_description
1 polymer ?
#
loop_
_entity_poly.entity_id
_entity_poly.type
_entity_poly.pdbx_seq_one_letter_code
_entity_poly.pdbx_strand_id
1 'polypeptide(L)'
;MLAVAAPLLAWSLAGAPAPAVARARPAEDALHQRLRALRRRSDNARPGTPEGKAIAAELSDIGAAYLEKGDYGRAVELLGEAYGWDADNGIVLALLTLTYVRQEEFDFARFYLDLALQRAPRAPPRAYEILGEVYYSWNRLEDAVVAWEHFRQLGGDDPATLKRLARARQELALASGQRSLVGEGFSLFWDPSIGRDDITRIAEHLTESYRRQADFFGVTLPTSQIVILYGGRTFFSLVSVPDWVSGMFDGKIRVSLDPDGGLSPELVAVLSHELSHAFVRHVSSDRAPGWLHEGLAQWWEGRRLMRSEIHDAFRGRSPHPIAELNENLARRADRAAARTNYVEALGLVEYLIERNGLAAVACFTRDLGEGRTVAEALRLEFGLTPDELYRRWREWARV
;
A
#
# COMPACT_ATOMS: atom_id res chain seq x y z
N MET A 1 7.70 14.38 -32.13
CA MET A 1 6.68 13.40 -31.74
C MET A 1 6.90 13.18 -30.25
N LEU A 2 6.12 13.84 -29.39
CA LEU A 2 6.20 13.67 -27.94
C LEU A 2 5.62 12.30 -27.61
N ALA A 3 6.46 11.37 -27.16
CA ALA A 3 6.02 10.13 -26.55
C ALA A 3 5.26 10.51 -25.27
N VAL A 4 3.95 10.30 -25.27
CA VAL A 4 3.12 10.44 -24.08
C VAL A 4 3.52 9.30 -23.15
N ALA A 5 4.23 9.62 -22.06
CA ALA A 5 4.48 8.69 -20.99
C ALA A 5 3.13 8.07 -20.57
N ALA A 6 3.04 6.77 -20.61
CA ALA A 6 1.84 6.06 -20.25
C ALA A 6 1.67 6.07 -18.73
N PRO A 7 0.45 6.21 -18.20
CA PRO A 7 0.21 6.23 -16.78
C PRO A 7 0.61 4.90 -16.14
N LEU A 8 1.31 5.01 -15.02
CA LEU A 8 1.83 3.93 -14.22
C LEU A 8 0.72 3.29 -13.36
N LEU A 9 0.80 1.98 -13.19
CA LEU A 9 -0.12 1.21 -12.38
C LEU A 9 0.49 0.97 -11.00
N ALA A 10 -0.04 1.65 -9.97
CA ALA A 10 0.25 1.30 -8.58
C ALA A 10 -0.57 0.08 -8.18
N TRP A 11 0.10 -0.99 -7.79
CA TRP A 11 -0.52 -2.15 -7.19
C TRP A 11 -0.31 -2.10 -5.68
N SER A 12 -1.35 -1.75 -4.95
CA SER A 12 -1.39 -1.96 -3.52
C SER A 12 -1.59 -3.46 -3.25
N LEU A 13 -0.79 -4.05 -2.36
CA LEU A 13 -1.05 -5.34 -1.72
C LEU A 13 -2.24 -5.26 -0.74
N ALA A 14 -3.07 -4.23 -0.83
CA ALA A 14 -4.32 -4.17 -0.13
C ALA A 14 -5.25 -5.23 -0.74
N GLY A 15 -5.55 -6.26 0.03
CA GLY A 15 -6.68 -7.12 -0.22
C GLY A 15 -7.94 -6.28 -0.34
N ALA A 16 -8.88 -6.73 -1.16
CA ALA A 16 -10.27 -6.34 -1.38
C ALA A 16 -10.65 -4.84 -1.32
N PRO A 17 -11.48 -4.36 -2.25
CA PRO A 17 -11.96 -2.99 -2.26
C PRO A 17 -12.68 -2.68 -0.96
N ALA A 18 -12.42 -1.50 -0.38
CA ALA A 18 -13.28 -0.97 0.66
C ALA A 18 -14.72 -0.93 0.13
N PRO A 19 -15.67 -1.58 0.78
CA PRO A 19 -17.06 -1.54 0.33
C PRO A 19 -17.62 -0.14 0.47
N ALA A 20 -18.44 0.26 -0.47
CA ALA A 20 -19.18 1.51 -0.44
C ALA A 20 -19.82 1.71 0.96
N VAL A 21 -19.70 2.90 1.52
CA VAL A 21 -20.11 3.30 2.88
C VAL A 21 -21.55 2.85 3.27
N ALA A 22 -22.42 2.63 2.31
CA ALA A 22 -23.79 2.12 2.53
C ALA A 22 -23.87 0.62 2.88
N ARG A 23 -22.84 -0.19 2.63
CA ARG A 23 -22.77 -1.63 2.99
C ARG A 23 -21.90 -1.91 4.21
N ALA A 24 -21.16 -0.95 4.73
CA ALA A 24 -20.25 -1.14 5.87
C ALA A 24 -21.01 -1.32 7.21
N ARG A 25 -22.12 -0.60 7.44
CA ARG A 25 -22.89 -0.67 8.68
C ARG A 25 -23.34 -2.08 9.10
N PRO A 26 -23.94 -2.93 8.23
CA PRO A 26 -24.37 -4.27 8.65
C PRO A 26 -23.22 -5.19 9.05
N ALA A 27 -22.06 -5.06 8.40
CA ALA A 27 -20.88 -5.89 8.72
C ALA A 27 -20.19 -5.43 10.01
N GLU A 28 -20.19 -4.14 10.28
CA GLU A 28 -19.66 -3.57 11.52
C GLU A 28 -20.58 -3.88 12.72
N ASP A 29 -21.89 -3.78 12.52
CA ASP A 29 -22.88 -4.21 13.53
C ASP A 29 -22.75 -5.69 13.87
N ALA A 30 -22.46 -6.55 12.90
CA ALA A 30 -22.22 -7.98 13.12
C ALA A 30 -20.94 -8.23 13.96
N LEU A 31 -19.84 -7.52 13.68
CA LEU A 31 -18.62 -7.62 14.49
C LEU A 31 -18.84 -7.15 15.93
N HIS A 32 -19.54 -6.04 16.12
CA HIS A 32 -19.91 -5.55 17.46
C HIS A 32 -20.82 -6.50 18.20
N GLN A 33 -21.77 -7.16 17.53
CA GLN A 33 -22.63 -8.18 18.14
C GLN A 33 -21.82 -9.40 18.56
N ARG A 34 -20.94 -9.90 17.71
CA ARG A 34 -20.02 -11.02 18.03
C ARG A 34 -19.15 -10.67 19.24
N LEU A 35 -18.56 -9.49 19.29
CA LEU A 35 -17.71 -9.06 20.39
C LEU A 35 -18.50 -8.96 21.72
N ARG A 36 -19.74 -8.43 21.69
CA ARG A 36 -20.62 -8.38 22.86
C ARG A 36 -20.99 -9.78 23.37
N ALA A 37 -21.28 -10.71 22.47
CA ALA A 37 -21.58 -12.09 22.83
C ALA A 37 -20.36 -12.77 23.46
N LEU A 38 -19.18 -12.54 22.89
CA LEU A 38 -17.92 -13.09 23.38
C LEU A 38 -17.58 -12.57 24.78
N ARG A 39 -17.69 -11.27 25.04
CA ARG A 39 -17.46 -10.67 26.37
C ARG A 39 -18.34 -11.25 27.48
N ARG A 40 -19.62 -11.60 27.20
CA ARG A 40 -20.47 -12.29 28.16
C ARG A 40 -19.99 -13.70 28.49
N ARG A 41 -19.38 -14.39 27.52
CA ARG A 41 -18.78 -15.73 27.72
C ARG A 41 -17.49 -15.65 28.50
N SER A 42 -16.73 -14.58 28.34
CA SER A 42 -15.43 -14.39 29.00
C SER A 42 -15.51 -14.16 30.51
N ASP A 43 -16.69 -13.69 31.04
CA ASP A 43 -16.86 -13.37 32.44
C ASP A 43 -16.55 -14.55 33.39
N ASN A 44 -16.72 -15.80 32.94
CA ASN A 44 -16.48 -17.01 33.75
C ASN A 44 -15.30 -17.86 33.25
N ALA A 45 -14.61 -17.44 32.17
CA ALA A 45 -13.50 -18.17 31.60
C ALA A 45 -12.17 -17.81 32.27
N ARG A 46 -11.17 -18.67 32.11
CA ARG A 46 -9.78 -18.43 32.57
C ARG A 46 -8.79 -18.57 31.43
N PRO A 47 -7.75 -17.72 31.36
CA PRO A 47 -6.66 -17.87 30.41
C PRO A 47 -6.04 -19.26 30.43
N GLY A 48 -5.63 -19.74 29.26
CA GLY A 48 -4.97 -21.04 29.10
C GLY A 48 -5.89 -22.27 29.15
N THR A 49 -7.16 -22.12 29.59
CA THR A 49 -8.16 -23.20 29.55
C THR A 49 -8.68 -23.42 28.13
N PRO A 50 -9.33 -24.58 27.84
CA PRO A 50 -9.95 -24.79 26.53
C PRO A 50 -10.94 -23.68 26.12
N GLU A 51 -11.73 -23.17 27.11
CA GLU A 51 -12.63 -22.04 26.86
C GLU A 51 -11.86 -20.74 26.60
N GLY A 52 -10.81 -20.45 27.36
CA GLY A 52 -9.94 -19.30 27.12
C GLY A 52 -9.27 -19.33 25.73
N LYS A 53 -8.83 -20.52 25.27
CA LYS A 53 -8.30 -20.69 23.91
C LYS A 53 -9.35 -20.48 22.83
N ALA A 54 -10.59 -20.90 23.06
CA ALA A 54 -11.71 -20.63 22.15
C ALA A 54 -12.02 -19.13 22.08
N ILE A 55 -11.97 -18.41 23.21
CA ILE A 55 -12.11 -16.95 23.27
C ILE A 55 -10.96 -16.28 22.48
N ALA A 56 -9.72 -16.69 22.67
CA ALA A 56 -8.58 -16.18 21.93
C ALA A 56 -8.74 -16.35 20.42
N ALA A 57 -9.21 -17.50 19.97
CA ALA A 57 -9.47 -17.75 18.55
C ALA A 57 -10.56 -16.82 17.97
N GLU A 58 -11.67 -16.65 18.67
CA GLU A 58 -12.74 -15.74 18.23
C GLU A 58 -12.31 -14.26 18.22
N LEU A 59 -11.54 -13.82 19.24
CA LEU A 59 -10.95 -12.47 19.28
C LEU A 59 -9.96 -12.26 18.13
N SER A 60 -9.15 -13.27 17.81
CA SER A 60 -8.21 -13.17 16.70
C SER A 60 -8.90 -13.06 15.35
N ASP A 61 -10.01 -13.75 15.13
CA ASP A 61 -10.81 -13.63 13.91
C ASP A 61 -11.45 -12.24 13.77
N ILE A 62 -11.93 -11.66 14.88
CA ILE A 62 -12.47 -10.31 14.88
C ILE A 62 -11.35 -9.29 14.67
N GLY A 63 -10.22 -9.46 15.32
CA GLY A 63 -9.02 -8.62 15.14
C GLY A 63 -8.49 -8.64 13.71
N ALA A 64 -8.45 -9.83 13.08
CA ALA A 64 -8.09 -9.97 11.67
C ALA A 64 -9.06 -9.20 10.75
N ALA A 65 -10.38 -9.23 11.04
CA ALA A 65 -11.35 -8.48 10.25
C ALA A 65 -11.17 -6.95 10.37
N TYR A 66 -10.72 -6.44 11.52
CA TYR A 66 -10.36 -5.04 11.67
C TYR A 66 -9.03 -4.71 10.95
N LEU A 67 -8.05 -5.60 11.00
CA LEU A 67 -6.81 -5.48 10.23
C LEU A 67 -7.09 -5.36 8.72
N GLU A 68 -7.96 -6.21 8.18
CA GLU A 68 -8.38 -6.17 6.76
C GLU A 68 -9.10 -4.86 6.39
N LYS A 69 -9.77 -4.21 7.35
CA LYS A 69 -10.41 -2.91 7.17
C LYS A 69 -9.44 -1.72 7.31
N GLY A 70 -8.18 -1.96 7.67
CA GLY A 70 -7.22 -0.91 7.99
C GLY A 70 -7.43 -0.25 9.36
N ASP A 71 -8.33 -0.76 10.21
CA ASP A 71 -8.49 -0.29 11.59
C ASP A 71 -7.48 -1.01 12.50
N TYR A 72 -6.22 -0.62 12.34
CA TYR A 72 -5.10 -1.26 13.03
C TYR A 72 -5.16 -1.06 14.56
N GLY A 73 -5.68 0.07 15.03
CA GLY A 73 -5.83 0.34 16.46
C GLY A 73 -6.73 -0.69 17.13
N ARG A 74 -7.93 -0.93 16.58
CA ARG A 74 -8.84 -1.97 17.08
C ARG A 74 -8.29 -3.38 16.86
N ALA A 75 -7.58 -3.62 15.78
CA ALA A 75 -6.95 -4.91 15.55
C ALA A 75 -5.93 -5.22 16.66
N VAL A 76 -5.04 -4.27 17.01
CA VAL A 76 -4.06 -4.44 18.12
C VAL A 76 -4.77 -4.67 19.46
N GLU A 77 -5.81 -3.89 19.78
CA GLU A 77 -6.57 -4.05 21.02
C GLU A 77 -7.10 -5.48 21.16
N LEU A 78 -7.81 -5.97 20.15
CA LEU A 78 -8.42 -7.30 20.18
C LEU A 78 -7.43 -8.45 20.12
N LEU A 79 -6.39 -8.31 19.32
CA LEU A 79 -5.32 -9.30 19.23
C LEU A 79 -4.46 -9.33 20.50
N GLY A 80 -4.26 -8.19 21.16
CA GLY A 80 -3.63 -8.10 22.47
C GLY A 80 -4.46 -8.78 23.56
N GLU A 81 -5.79 -8.60 23.54
CA GLU A 81 -6.71 -9.33 24.41
C GLU A 81 -6.65 -10.85 24.12
N ALA A 82 -6.65 -11.26 22.85
CA ALA A 82 -6.49 -12.65 22.44
C ALA A 82 -5.17 -13.27 22.96
N TYR A 83 -4.08 -12.53 22.88
CA TYR A 83 -2.78 -12.92 23.42
C TYR A 83 -2.83 -13.14 24.94
N GLY A 84 -3.57 -12.30 25.67
CA GLY A 84 -3.81 -12.49 27.11
C GLY A 84 -4.56 -13.78 27.43
N TRP A 85 -5.46 -14.25 26.57
CA TRP A 85 -6.21 -15.50 26.73
C TRP A 85 -5.37 -16.74 26.36
N ASP A 86 -4.57 -16.66 25.30
CA ASP A 86 -3.72 -17.77 24.82
C ASP A 86 -2.40 -17.22 24.26
N ALA A 87 -1.43 -17.02 25.13
CA ALA A 87 -0.12 -16.47 24.77
C ALA A 87 0.71 -17.38 23.83
N ASP A 88 0.34 -18.64 23.69
CA ASP A 88 1.02 -19.62 22.83
C ASP A 88 0.34 -19.76 21.45
N ASN A 89 -0.68 -18.96 21.17
CA ASN A 89 -1.41 -19.02 19.92
C ASN A 89 -0.59 -18.42 18.77
N GLY A 90 -0.06 -19.29 17.91
CA GLY A 90 0.77 -18.88 16.78
C GLY A 90 0.05 -17.95 15.76
N ILE A 91 -1.28 -18.08 15.60
CA ILE A 91 -2.06 -17.18 14.71
C ILE A 91 -2.11 -15.79 15.33
N VAL A 92 -2.40 -15.68 16.63
CA VAL A 92 -2.47 -14.38 17.33
C VAL A 92 -1.13 -13.66 17.23
N LEU A 93 -0.02 -14.38 17.49
CA LEU A 93 1.33 -13.81 17.38
C LEU A 93 1.65 -13.34 15.96
N ALA A 94 1.30 -14.14 14.95
CA ALA A 94 1.51 -13.77 13.54
C ALA A 94 0.66 -12.57 13.14
N LEU A 95 -0.61 -12.49 13.57
CA LEU A 95 -1.50 -11.36 13.30
C LEU A 95 -1.03 -10.08 14.01
N LEU A 96 -0.57 -10.17 15.27
CA LEU A 96 0.05 -9.02 15.95
C LEU A 96 1.29 -8.54 15.20
N THR A 97 2.16 -9.46 14.78
CA THR A 97 3.34 -9.11 13.96
C THR A 97 2.92 -8.36 12.70
N LEU A 98 1.96 -8.90 11.94
CA LEU A 98 1.49 -8.27 10.71
C LEU A 98 0.83 -6.92 10.98
N THR A 99 0.02 -6.80 12.05
CA THR A 99 -0.66 -5.55 12.39
C THR A 99 0.36 -4.46 12.73
N TYR A 100 1.38 -4.76 13.52
CA TYR A 100 2.44 -3.81 13.83
C TYR A 100 3.31 -3.47 12.60
N VAL A 101 3.53 -4.41 11.68
CA VAL A 101 4.16 -4.09 10.38
C VAL A 101 3.31 -3.10 9.57
N ARG A 102 1.98 -3.25 9.60
CA ARG A 102 1.06 -2.33 8.90
C ARG A 102 0.99 -0.95 9.55
N GLN A 103 1.20 -0.87 10.85
CA GLN A 103 1.34 0.39 11.59
C GLN A 103 2.75 0.99 11.51
N GLU A 104 3.70 0.26 10.92
CA GLU A 104 5.11 0.63 10.84
C GLU A 104 5.81 0.73 12.22
N GLU A 105 5.24 0.04 13.22
CA GLU A 105 5.76 -0.11 14.58
C GLU A 105 6.69 -1.34 14.65
N PHE A 106 7.88 -1.21 14.04
CA PHE A 106 8.76 -2.35 13.76
C PHE A 106 9.39 -3.02 14.99
N ASP A 107 9.58 -2.29 16.08
CA ASP A 107 10.10 -2.87 17.32
C ASP A 107 9.08 -3.84 17.92
N PHE A 108 7.80 -3.48 17.95
CA PHE A 108 6.73 -4.37 18.37
C PHE A 108 6.54 -5.53 17.38
N ALA A 109 6.60 -5.25 16.08
CA ALA A 109 6.50 -6.29 15.06
C ALA A 109 7.60 -7.34 15.25
N ARG A 110 8.86 -6.91 15.49
CA ARG A 110 9.98 -7.80 15.75
C ARG A 110 9.80 -8.62 17.02
N PHE A 111 9.33 -8.00 18.10
CA PHE A 111 9.06 -8.71 19.36
C PHE A 111 8.07 -9.87 19.16
N TYR A 112 6.93 -9.61 18.51
CA TYR A 112 5.93 -10.66 18.27
C TYR A 112 6.37 -11.67 17.22
N LEU A 113 7.19 -11.28 16.24
CA LEU A 113 7.81 -12.20 15.30
C LEU A 113 8.72 -13.21 16.02
N ASP A 114 9.61 -12.72 16.91
CA ASP A 114 10.51 -13.58 17.66
C ASP A 114 9.73 -14.58 18.54
N LEU A 115 8.64 -14.12 19.16
CA LEU A 115 7.73 -15.01 19.91
C LEU A 115 7.05 -16.04 19.00
N ALA A 116 6.58 -15.64 17.82
CA ALA A 116 5.94 -16.54 16.85
C ALA A 116 6.93 -17.63 16.39
N LEU A 117 8.18 -17.26 16.09
CA LEU A 117 9.22 -18.20 15.68
C LEU A 117 9.60 -19.21 16.76
N GLN A 118 9.69 -18.79 18.03
CA GLN A 118 9.93 -19.71 19.14
C GLN A 118 8.83 -20.77 19.28
N ARG A 119 7.61 -20.46 18.85
CA ARG A 119 6.43 -21.33 18.92
C ARG A 119 6.05 -21.98 17.57
N ALA A 120 6.80 -21.67 16.51
CA ALA A 120 6.56 -22.11 15.13
C ALA A 120 6.32 -23.62 14.97
N PRO A 121 7.04 -24.55 15.64
CA PRO A 121 6.83 -25.99 15.46
C PRO A 121 5.40 -26.46 15.75
N ARG A 122 4.60 -25.63 16.42
CA ARG A 122 3.20 -25.91 16.77
C ARG A 122 2.21 -24.95 16.10
N ALA A 123 2.71 -24.04 15.26
CA ALA A 123 1.85 -23.05 14.62
C ALA A 123 1.05 -23.70 13.47
N PRO A 124 -0.22 -23.33 13.31
CA PRO A 124 -1.05 -23.79 12.22
C PRO A 124 -0.63 -23.18 10.86
N PRO A 125 -1.03 -23.75 9.72
CA PRO A 125 -0.68 -23.26 8.38
C PRO A 125 -0.87 -21.74 8.22
N ARG A 126 -1.99 -21.19 8.71
CA ARG A 126 -2.31 -19.76 8.63
C ARG A 126 -1.25 -18.86 9.27
N ALA A 127 -0.58 -19.30 10.33
CA ALA A 127 0.50 -18.51 10.93
C ALA A 127 1.69 -18.37 9.98
N TYR A 128 2.05 -19.42 9.28
CA TYR A 128 3.12 -19.39 8.28
C TYR A 128 2.75 -18.59 7.03
N GLU A 129 1.47 -18.58 6.64
CA GLU A 129 0.96 -17.70 5.59
C GLU A 129 1.23 -16.24 5.93
N ILE A 130 0.84 -15.81 7.14
CA ILE A 130 1.00 -14.43 7.64
C ILE A 130 2.48 -14.07 7.79
N LEU A 131 3.28 -14.95 8.40
CA LEU A 131 4.72 -14.73 8.55
C LEU A 131 5.43 -14.58 7.21
N GLY A 132 5.03 -15.35 6.21
CA GLY A 132 5.53 -15.21 4.86
C GLY A 132 5.26 -13.83 4.27
N GLU A 133 4.09 -13.25 4.51
CA GLU A 133 3.77 -11.87 4.11
C GLU A 133 4.66 -10.84 4.82
N VAL A 134 4.87 -11.01 6.12
CA VAL A 134 5.76 -10.15 6.91
C VAL A 134 7.18 -10.16 6.34
N TYR A 135 7.76 -11.35 6.16
CA TYR A 135 9.09 -11.48 5.60
C TYR A 135 9.20 -10.91 4.20
N TYR A 136 8.17 -11.16 3.36
CA TYR A 136 8.15 -10.64 2.00
C TYR A 136 8.10 -9.12 1.96
N SER A 137 7.32 -8.48 2.85
CA SER A 137 7.26 -7.01 2.95
C SER A 137 8.61 -6.40 3.39
N TRP A 138 9.39 -7.13 4.18
CA TRP A 138 10.74 -6.73 4.60
C TRP A 138 11.85 -7.10 3.61
N ASN A 139 11.50 -7.58 2.43
CA ASN A 139 12.42 -8.10 1.42
C ASN A 139 13.32 -9.26 1.92
N ARG A 140 12.91 -9.95 2.97
CA ARG A 140 13.54 -11.18 3.45
C ARG A 140 13.00 -12.36 2.65
N LEU A 141 13.41 -12.43 1.36
CA LEU A 141 12.83 -13.35 0.39
C LEU A 141 13.03 -14.83 0.76
N GLU A 142 14.20 -15.17 1.29
CA GLU A 142 14.51 -16.55 1.74
C GLU A 142 13.57 -16.98 2.86
N ASP A 143 13.40 -16.16 3.88
CA ASP A 143 12.51 -16.43 5.00
C ASP A 143 11.03 -16.48 4.57
N ALA A 144 10.63 -15.61 3.64
CA ALA A 144 9.29 -15.64 3.08
C ALA A 144 9.01 -16.95 2.34
N VAL A 145 9.96 -17.41 1.52
CA VAL A 145 9.87 -18.69 0.81
C VAL A 145 9.79 -19.85 1.83
N VAL A 146 10.64 -19.87 2.85
CA VAL A 146 10.62 -20.90 3.89
C VAL A 146 9.28 -20.92 4.62
N ALA A 147 8.75 -19.77 5.03
CA ALA A 147 7.47 -19.69 5.72
C ALA A 147 6.32 -20.21 4.84
N TRP A 148 6.22 -19.77 3.58
CA TRP A 148 5.17 -20.23 2.67
C TRP A 148 5.32 -21.69 2.23
N GLU A 149 6.55 -22.24 2.23
CA GLU A 149 6.76 -23.70 2.07
C GLU A 149 6.22 -24.47 3.26
N HIS A 150 6.43 -24.00 4.49
CA HIS A 150 5.82 -24.61 5.68
C HIS A 150 4.29 -24.56 5.62
N PHE A 151 3.72 -23.41 5.21
CA PHE A 151 2.29 -23.31 4.93
C PHE A 151 1.81 -24.43 4.02
N ARG A 152 2.48 -24.62 2.88
CA ARG A 152 2.13 -25.68 1.89
C ARG A 152 2.32 -27.08 2.45
N GLN A 153 3.42 -27.35 3.17
CA GLN A 153 3.71 -28.66 3.76
C GLN A 153 2.68 -29.07 4.82
N LEU A 154 2.10 -28.10 5.50
CA LEU A 154 1.03 -28.32 6.49
C LEU A 154 -0.37 -28.38 5.87
N GLY A 155 -0.47 -28.45 4.54
CA GLY A 155 -1.72 -28.60 3.82
C GLY A 155 -2.42 -27.27 3.47
N GLY A 156 -1.72 -26.14 3.57
CA GLY A 156 -2.23 -24.87 3.08
C GLY A 156 -2.32 -24.84 1.56
N ASP A 157 -3.46 -24.45 1.01
CA ASP A 157 -3.80 -24.51 -0.41
C ASP A 157 -4.37 -23.20 -0.98
N ASP A 158 -4.30 -22.09 -0.22
CA ASP A 158 -4.76 -20.80 -0.71
C ASP A 158 -4.04 -20.39 -2.01
N PRO A 159 -4.78 -20.23 -3.13
CA PRO A 159 -4.17 -19.96 -4.44
C PRO A 159 -3.39 -18.65 -4.50
N ALA A 160 -3.81 -17.63 -3.73
CA ALA A 160 -3.14 -16.34 -3.70
C ALA A 160 -1.77 -16.46 -3.01
N THR A 161 -1.71 -17.20 -1.91
CA THR A 161 -0.47 -17.48 -1.18
C THR A 161 0.49 -18.33 -1.99
N LEU A 162 0.00 -19.35 -2.68
CA LEU A 162 0.82 -20.18 -3.57
C LEU A 162 1.39 -19.36 -4.75
N LYS A 163 0.62 -18.41 -5.28
CA LYS A 163 1.10 -17.48 -6.31
C LYS A 163 2.19 -16.55 -5.77
N ARG A 164 2.03 -16.06 -4.53
CA ARG A 164 3.07 -15.23 -3.86
C ARG A 164 4.34 -16.03 -3.61
N LEU A 165 4.24 -17.28 -3.17
CA LEU A 165 5.39 -18.18 -3.03
C LEU A 165 6.14 -18.38 -4.36
N ALA A 166 5.42 -18.63 -5.45
CA ALA A 166 6.02 -18.79 -6.78
C ALA A 166 6.76 -17.49 -7.19
N ARG A 167 6.15 -16.34 -6.97
CA ARG A 167 6.76 -15.03 -7.24
C ARG A 167 7.99 -14.79 -6.37
N ALA A 168 7.91 -15.06 -5.06
CA ALA A 168 9.04 -14.88 -4.15
C ALA A 168 10.25 -15.74 -4.52
N ARG A 169 10.02 -16.97 -5.01
CA ARG A 169 11.10 -17.83 -5.54
C ARG A 169 11.77 -17.25 -6.78
N GLN A 170 10.98 -16.68 -7.69
CA GLN A 170 11.52 -16.01 -8.87
C GLN A 170 12.35 -14.78 -8.48
N GLU A 171 11.84 -13.95 -7.55
CA GLU A 171 12.56 -12.79 -7.03
C GLU A 171 13.85 -13.21 -6.32
N LEU A 172 13.80 -14.27 -5.50
CA LEU A 172 14.97 -14.80 -4.80
C LEU A 172 16.07 -15.28 -5.77
N ALA A 173 15.66 -15.97 -6.83
CA ALA A 173 16.61 -16.41 -7.86
C ALA A 173 17.32 -15.23 -8.56
N LEU A 174 16.63 -14.11 -8.73
CA LEU A 174 17.21 -12.89 -9.31
C LEU A 174 18.03 -12.10 -8.29
N ALA A 175 17.59 -12.08 -7.03
CA ALA A 175 18.23 -11.32 -5.96
C ALA A 175 19.68 -11.79 -5.70
N SER A 176 19.99 -13.06 -5.93
CA SER A 176 21.34 -13.63 -5.73
C SER A 176 22.42 -12.97 -6.60
N GLY A 177 22.05 -12.32 -7.71
CA GLY A 177 22.96 -11.59 -8.60
C GLY A 177 22.91 -10.07 -8.43
N GLN A 178 21.98 -9.53 -7.65
CA GLN A 178 21.80 -8.09 -7.51
C GLN A 178 22.87 -7.43 -6.65
N ARG A 179 23.18 -6.18 -6.97
CA ARG A 179 23.94 -5.27 -6.11
C ARG A 179 22.99 -4.42 -5.30
N SER A 180 23.45 -3.86 -4.18
CA SER A 180 22.64 -3.00 -3.34
C SER A 180 23.40 -1.76 -2.86
N LEU A 181 22.63 -0.71 -2.53
CA LEU A 181 23.09 0.53 -1.90
C LEU A 181 22.01 1.00 -0.95
N VAL A 182 22.42 1.45 0.24
CA VAL A 182 21.53 2.08 1.21
C VAL A 182 21.68 3.60 1.09
N GLY A 183 20.58 4.28 0.81
CA GLY A 183 20.47 5.73 0.77
C GLY A 183 19.61 6.27 1.92
N GLU A 184 19.35 7.57 1.89
CA GLU A 184 18.46 8.22 2.86
C GLU A 184 17.00 7.86 2.56
N GLY A 185 16.39 7.06 3.44
CA GLY A 185 15.01 6.63 3.31
C GLY A 185 14.75 5.53 2.27
N PHE A 186 15.78 4.97 1.63
CA PHE A 186 15.62 3.87 0.68
C PHE A 186 16.78 2.87 0.69
N SER A 187 16.47 1.65 0.23
CA SER A 187 17.46 0.61 -0.10
C SER A 187 17.28 0.24 -1.57
N LEU A 188 18.28 0.54 -2.38
CA LEU A 188 18.27 0.33 -3.82
C LEU A 188 18.92 -1.00 -4.17
N PHE A 189 18.26 -1.82 -4.97
CA PHE A 189 18.73 -3.09 -5.50
C PHE A 189 18.69 -3.03 -7.03
N TRP A 190 19.74 -3.55 -7.71
CA TRP A 190 19.80 -3.49 -9.17
C TRP A 190 20.59 -4.64 -9.79
N ASP A 191 20.28 -4.94 -11.04
CA ASP A 191 21.03 -5.86 -11.87
C ASP A 191 22.45 -5.32 -12.15
N PRO A 192 23.52 -6.12 -12.00
CA PRO A 192 24.90 -5.69 -12.25
C PRO A 192 25.19 -5.16 -13.64
N SER A 193 24.33 -5.44 -14.63
CA SER A 193 24.45 -4.89 -15.98
C SER A 193 24.20 -3.38 -16.06
N ILE A 194 23.55 -2.80 -15.02
CA ILE A 194 23.27 -1.37 -14.97
C ILE A 194 24.55 -0.61 -14.60
N GLY A 195 24.86 0.42 -15.36
CA GLY A 195 26.06 1.23 -15.20
C GLY A 195 26.14 1.95 -13.84
N ARG A 196 27.33 2.02 -13.27
CA ARG A 196 27.54 2.64 -11.95
C ARG A 196 27.14 4.11 -11.91
N ASP A 197 27.39 4.84 -13.00
CA ASP A 197 27.07 6.28 -13.09
C ASP A 197 25.56 6.51 -13.07
N ASP A 198 24.78 5.64 -13.72
CA ASP A 198 23.34 5.70 -13.71
C ASP A 198 22.79 5.40 -12.30
N ILE A 199 23.36 4.41 -11.61
CA ILE A 199 22.99 4.11 -10.22
C ILE A 199 23.26 5.30 -9.30
N THR A 200 24.39 5.98 -9.47
CA THR A 200 24.71 7.17 -8.67
C THR A 200 23.65 8.26 -8.89
N ARG A 201 23.32 8.57 -10.14
CA ARG A 201 22.28 9.56 -10.48
C ARG A 201 20.90 9.18 -9.97
N ILE A 202 20.54 7.90 -10.05
CA ILE A 202 19.27 7.37 -9.49
C ILE A 202 19.25 7.55 -7.98
N ALA A 203 20.33 7.23 -7.28
CA ALA A 203 20.42 7.38 -5.84
C ALA A 203 20.34 8.85 -5.40
N GLU A 204 21.01 9.76 -6.12
CA GLU A 204 20.94 11.21 -5.91
C GLU A 204 19.50 11.71 -6.09
N HIS A 205 18.85 11.31 -7.19
CA HIS A 205 17.44 11.68 -7.45
C HIS A 205 16.49 11.14 -6.38
N LEU A 206 16.61 9.88 -5.97
CA LEU A 206 15.80 9.30 -4.91
C LEU A 206 15.99 10.06 -3.59
N THR A 207 17.23 10.43 -3.24
CA THR A 207 17.53 11.22 -2.04
C THR A 207 16.84 12.58 -2.09
N GLU A 208 16.95 13.29 -3.21
CA GLU A 208 16.30 14.59 -3.39
C GLU A 208 14.77 14.46 -3.34
N SER A 209 14.20 13.50 -4.07
CA SER A 209 12.77 13.26 -4.10
C SER A 209 12.24 12.87 -2.71
N TYR A 210 12.95 12.03 -1.96
CA TYR A 210 12.61 11.66 -0.61
C TYR A 210 12.56 12.87 0.32
N ARG A 211 13.61 13.69 0.34
CA ARG A 211 13.68 14.89 1.19
C ARG A 211 12.54 15.85 0.89
N ARG A 212 12.30 16.14 -0.39
CA ARG A 212 11.22 17.06 -0.80
C ARG A 212 9.84 16.55 -0.39
N GLN A 213 9.60 15.25 -0.47
CA GLN A 213 8.33 14.66 -0.04
C GLN A 213 8.23 14.58 1.49
N ALA A 214 9.32 14.27 2.18
CA ALA A 214 9.39 14.31 3.63
C ALA A 214 9.09 15.73 4.18
N ASP A 215 9.67 16.76 3.57
CA ASP A 215 9.41 18.16 3.91
C ASP A 215 7.94 18.55 3.65
N PHE A 216 7.38 18.11 2.52
CA PHE A 216 6.00 18.40 2.16
C PHE A 216 5.00 17.80 3.17
N PHE A 217 5.18 16.55 3.54
CA PHE A 217 4.31 15.87 4.49
C PHE A 217 4.67 16.20 5.97
N GLY A 218 5.84 16.74 6.23
CA GLY A 218 6.35 16.98 7.58
C GLY A 218 6.69 15.70 8.34
N VAL A 219 7.03 14.62 7.63
CA VAL A 219 7.35 13.30 8.21
C VAL A 219 8.51 12.64 7.46
N THR A 220 9.21 11.77 8.14
CA THR A 220 10.11 10.78 7.52
C THR A 220 9.44 9.42 7.54
N LEU A 221 9.66 8.62 6.49
CA LEU A 221 9.16 7.25 6.49
C LEU A 221 9.91 6.42 7.54
N PRO A 222 9.20 5.60 8.33
CA PRO A 222 9.82 4.87 9.45
C PRO A 222 10.72 3.72 8.99
N THR A 223 10.57 3.28 7.73
CA THR A 223 11.46 2.30 7.12
C THR A 223 12.03 2.78 5.81
N SER A 224 13.21 2.25 5.52
CA SER A 224 13.84 2.38 4.22
C SER A 224 12.98 1.74 3.12
N GLN A 225 12.60 2.52 2.11
CA GLN A 225 11.82 2.01 0.99
C GLN A 225 12.67 1.08 0.13
N ILE A 226 12.16 -0.10 -0.15
CA ILE A 226 12.83 -1.05 -1.04
C ILE A 226 12.59 -0.63 -2.49
N VAL A 227 13.64 -0.26 -3.19
CA VAL A 227 13.62 0.10 -4.60
C VAL A 227 14.39 -0.95 -5.40
N ILE A 228 13.74 -1.59 -6.38
CA ILE A 228 14.34 -2.64 -7.19
C ILE A 228 14.30 -2.23 -8.65
N LEU A 229 15.48 -2.13 -9.26
CA LEU A 229 15.65 -1.85 -10.68
C LEU A 229 15.87 -3.16 -11.44
N TYR A 230 15.00 -3.41 -12.40
CA TYR A 230 15.09 -4.58 -13.27
C TYR A 230 15.58 -4.18 -14.65
N GLY A 231 16.53 -4.94 -15.19
CA GLY A 231 16.97 -4.80 -16.58
C GLY A 231 15.96 -5.43 -17.54
N GLY A 232 15.62 -4.71 -18.61
CA GLY A 232 14.90 -5.24 -19.76
C GLY A 232 13.59 -5.97 -19.45
N ARG A 233 13.45 -7.21 -19.94
CA ARG A 233 12.20 -7.99 -19.84
C ARG A 233 11.96 -8.64 -18.48
N THR A 234 12.92 -8.58 -17.57
CA THR A 234 12.81 -9.25 -16.26
C THR A 234 11.64 -8.71 -15.43
N PHE A 235 11.41 -7.40 -15.47
CA PHE A 235 10.27 -6.76 -14.81
C PHE A 235 8.93 -7.41 -15.20
N PHE A 236 8.67 -7.54 -16.52
CA PHE A 236 7.41 -8.08 -17.03
C PHE A 236 7.22 -9.57 -16.77
N SER A 237 8.31 -10.32 -16.55
CA SER A 237 8.21 -11.73 -16.16
C SER A 237 7.79 -11.93 -14.70
N LEU A 238 8.07 -10.93 -13.84
CA LEU A 238 7.77 -10.98 -12.42
C LEU A 238 6.41 -10.39 -12.06
N VAL A 239 6.00 -9.37 -12.80
CA VAL A 239 4.77 -8.63 -12.52
C VAL A 239 3.81 -8.76 -13.70
N SER A 240 2.57 -9.16 -13.40
CA SER A 240 1.51 -9.25 -14.42
C SER A 240 0.92 -7.85 -14.66
N VAL A 241 1.68 -6.99 -15.32
CA VAL A 241 1.27 -5.63 -15.69
C VAL A 241 1.32 -5.46 -17.20
N PRO A 242 0.54 -4.54 -17.77
CA PRO A 242 0.63 -4.20 -19.19
C PRO A 242 2.04 -3.70 -19.57
N ASP A 243 2.43 -3.89 -20.82
CA ASP A 243 3.75 -3.57 -21.38
C ASP A 243 4.12 -2.08 -21.40
N TRP A 244 3.14 -1.19 -21.15
CA TRP A 244 3.37 0.25 -21.02
C TRP A 244 3.69 0.70 -19.57
N VAL A 245 3.67 -0.23 -18.60
CA VAL A 245 3.95 0.05 -17.19
C VAL A 245 5.44 -0.08 -16.94
N SER A 246 6.10 0.99 -16.54
CA SER A 246 7.53 1.02 -16.24
C SER A 246 7.85 1.01 -14.75
N GLY A 247 6.86 1.24 -13.89
CA GLY A 247 7.02 1.19 -12.44
C GLY A 247 5.80 0.63 -11.72
N MET A 248 5.99 0.22 -10.48
CA MET A 248 4.92 -0.30 -9.62
C MET A 248 5.31 -0.20 -8.14
N PHE A 249 4.37 0.24 -7.31
CA PHE A 249 4.46 0.16 -5.86
C PHE A 249 3.52 -0.93 -5.32
N ASP A 250 4.08 -1.97 -4.73
CA ASP A 250 3.35 -3.06 -4.05
C ASP A 250 3.81 -3.26 -2.60
N GLY A 251 4.27 -2.18 -1.97
CA GLY A 251 5.04 -2.17 -0.72
C GLY A 251 6.54 -2.14 -0.99
N LYS A 252 6.95 -2.38 -2.23
CA LYS A 252 8.31 -2.16 -2.77
C LYS A 252 8.17 -1.36 -4.06
N ILE A 253 9.09 -0.47 -4.33
CA ILE A 253 9.16 0.27 -5.59
C ILE A 253 9.90 -0.61 -6.59
N ARG A 254 9.22 -0.98 -7.68
CA ARG A 254 9.78 -1.81 -8.74
C ARG A 254 9.78 -1.03 -10.02
N VAL A 255 10.93 -0.92 -10.66
CA VAL A 255 11.06 -0.13 -11.89
C VAL A 255 11.78 -0.93 -12.95
N SER A 256 11.24 -0.90 -14.17
CA SER A 256 11.88 -1.44 -15.37
C SER A 256 12.76 -0.39 -16.00
N LEU A 257 14.02 -0.73 -16.21
CA LEU A 257 14.90 0.06 -17.07
C LEU A 257 14.68 -0.32 -18.54
N ASP A 258 14.85 0.66 -19.42
CA ASP A 258 14.90 0.39 -20.85
C ASP A 258 16.03 -0.61 -21.18
N PRO A 259 15.88 -1.43 -22.24
CA PRO A 259 16.89 -2.42 -22.64
C PRO A 259 18.28 -1.82 -22.88
N ASP A 260 18.33 -0.53 -23.24
CA ASP A 260 19.58 0.20 -23.47
C ASP A 260 20.19 0.79 -22.19
N GLY A 261 19.52 0.60 -21.02
CA GLY A 261 20.09 0.74 -19.68
C GLY A 261 20.37 2.16 -19.20
N GLY A 262 19.91 3.19 -19.90
CA GLY A 262 20.17 4.59 -19.54
C GLY A 262 19.16 5.20 -18.55
N LEU A 263 19.62 6.19 -17.80
CA LEU A 263 18.75 7.04 -16.98
C LEU A 263 17.97 8.00 -17.89
N SER A 264 16.69 7.70 -18.15
CA SER A 264 15.80 8.60 -18.88
C SER A 264 15.06 9.55 -17.93
N PRO A 265 14.62 10.75 -18.42
CA PRO A 265 13.75 11.63 -17.64
C PRO A 265 12.46 10.93 -17.19
N GLU A 266 11.96 9.99 -17.98
CA GLU A 266 10.77 9.19 -17.67
C GLU A 266 11.02 8.26 -16.47
N LEU A 267 12.19 7.62 -16.41
CA LEU A 267 12.58 6.77 -15.27
C LEU A 267 12.66 7.60 -13.97
N VAL A 268 13.24 8.79 -14.05
CA VAL A 268 13.34 9.73 -12.93
C VAL A 268 11.94 10.10 -12.42
N ALA A 269 11.03 10.41 -13.34
CA ALA A 269 9.64 10.72 -13.06
C ALA A 269 8.94 9.56 -12.36
N VAL A 270 9.09 8.33 -12.88
CA VAL A 270 8.54 7.10 -12.31
C VAL A 270 9.02 6.86 -10.88
N LEU A 271 10.29 7.05 -10.58
CA LEU A 271 10.81 6.86 -9.23
C LEU A 271 10.17 7.82 -8.22
N SER A 272 9.99 9.08 -8.60
CA SER A 272 9.30 10.07 -7.75
C SER A 272 7.82 9.75 -7.58
N HIS A 273 7.17 9.23 -8.61
CA HIS A 273 5.79 8.77 -8.61
C HIS A 273 5.58 7.64 -7.60
N GLU A 274 6.36 6.56 -7.73
CA GLU A 274 6.23 5.39 -6.86
C GLU A 274 6.61 5.71 -5.40
N LEU A 275 7.59 6.58 -5.19
CA LEU A 275 7.93 7.06 -3.86
C LEU A 275 6.79 7.85 -3.21
N SER A 276 6.03 8.62 -4.00
CA SER A 276 4.85 9.34 -3.51
C SER A 276 3.78 8.39 -2.96
N HIS A 277 3.57 7.24 -3.59
CA HIS A 277 2.65 6.25 -3.05
C HIS A 277 3.06 5.76 -1.66
N ALA A 278 4.37 5.60 -1.40
CA ALA A 278 4.85 5.22 -0.07
C ALA A 278 4.55 6.30 0.97
N PHE A 279 4.81 7.59 0.66
CA PHE A 279 4.49 8.70 1.56
C PHE A 279 2.99 8.86 1.79
N VAL A 280 2.18 8.88 0.74
CA VAL A 280 0.71 9.02 0.86
C VAL A 280 0.14 7.89 1.68
N ARG A 281 0.57 6.66 1.45
CA ARG A 281 0.16 5.49 2.22
C ARG A 281 0.50 5.62 3.69
N HIS A 282 1.75 5.99 4.02
CA HIS A 282 2.20 6.19 5.40
C HIS A 282 1.39 7.29 6.09
N VAL A 283 1.35 8.49 5.51
CA VAL A 283 0.72 9.68 6.10
C VAL A 283 -0.79 9.50 6.27
N SER A 284 -1.45 8.83 5.34
CA SER A 284 -2.89 8.58 5.41
C SER A 284 -3.25 7.29 6.15
N SER A 285 -2.28 6.52 6.66
CA SER A 285 -2.51 5.17 7.21
C SER A 285 -3.32 4.28 6.25
N ASP A 286 -2.96 4.32 4.95
CA ASP A 286 -3.60 3.58 3.84
C ASP A 286 -5.10 3.94 3.61
N ARG A 287 -5.53 5.15 4.04
CA ARG A 287 -6.93 5.63 3.93
C ARG A 287 -7.14 6.66 2.83
N ALA A 288 -6.10 7.05 2.13
CA ALA A 288 -6.21 7.99 1.03
C ALA A 288 -7.05 7.39 -0.11
N PRO A 289 -7.98 8.15 -0.70
CA PRO A 289 -8.70 7.70 -1.87
C PRO A 289 -7.79 7.60 -3.11
N GLY A 290 -8.15 6.75 -4.06
CA GLY A 290 -7.36 6.50 -5.27
C GLY A 290 -6.97 7.77 -6.03
N TRP A 291 -7.90 8.73 -6.15
CA TRP A 291 -7.60 10.00 -6.82
C TRP A 291 -6.52 10.84 -6.12
N LEU A 292 -6.43 10.76 -4.78
CA LEU A 292 -5.40 11.48 -4.03
C LEU A 292 -4.03 10.79 -4.21
N HIS A 293 -4.01 9.46 -4.16
CA HIS A 293 -2.81 8.67 -4.43
C HIS A 293 -2.22 8.98 -5.79
N GLU A 294 -3.02 8.85 -6.84
CA GLU A 294 -2.57 9.03 -8.22
C GLU A 294 -2.33 10.50 -8.58
N GLY A 295 -3.14 11.40 -8.01
CA GLY A 295 -2.98 12.83 -8.24
C GLY A 295 -1.70 13.38 -7.64
N LEU A 296 -1.37 13.01 -6.40
CA LEU A 296 -0.11 13.40 -5.75
C LEU A 296 1.09 12.74 -6.42
N ALA A 297 0.99 11.45 -6.79
CA ALA A 297 2.08 10.75 -7.47
C ALA A 297 2.43 11.42 -8.81
N GLN A 298 1.44 11.75 -9.64
CA GLN A 298 1.65 12.48 -10.88
C GLN A 298 2.18 13.91 -10.64
N TRP A 299 1.74 14.56 -9.56
CA TRP A 299 2.25 15.89 -9.22
C TRP A 299 3.74 15.85 -8.85
N TRP A 300 4.17 14.83 -8.08
CA TRP A 300 5.56 14.60 -7.70
C TRP A 300 6.44 14.09 -8.85
N GLU A 301 5.86 13.40 -9.81
CA GLU A 301 6.47 13.05 -11.11
C GLU A 301 6.86 14.30 -11.92
N GLY A 302 6.39 15.47 -11.51
CA GLY A 302 6.61 16.74 -12.20
C GLY A 302 5.56 17.06 -13.26
N ARG A 303 4.55 16.22 -13.41
CA ARG A 303 3.47 16.42 -14.36
C ARG A 303 2.60 17.62 -13.98
N ARG A 304 2.18 18.37 -14.99
CA ARG A 304 1.24 19.50 -14.86
C ARG A 304 0.28 19.43 -16.03
N LEU A 305 -1.00 19.62 -15.74
CA LEU A 305 -2.04 19.53 -16.77
C LEU A 305 -2.10 20.78 -17.65
N MET A 306 -2.07 20.55 -18.95
CA MET A 306 -2.43 21.58 -19.92
C MET A 306 -3.93 21.54 -20.18
N ARG A 307 -4.56 22.71 -20.43
CA ARG A 307 -5.99 22.77 -20.76
C ARG A 307 -6.38 21.93 -21.97
N SER A 308 -5.52 21.85 -22.97
CA SER A 308 -5.71 20.99 -24.14
C SER A 308 -5.77 19.51 -23.77
N GLU A 309 -4.95 19.09 -22.81
CA GLU A 309 -4.92 17.71 -22.35
C GLU A 309 -6.21 17.33 -21.61
N ILE A 310 -6.72 18.24 -20.75
CA ILE A 310 -7.99 18.05 -20.07
C ILE A 310 -9.12 17.94 -21.12
N HIS A 311 -9.19 18.89 -22.05
CA HIS A 311 -10.20 18.90 -23.11
C HIS A 311 -10.16 17.60 -23.96
N ASP A 312 -8.97 17.11 -24.31
CA ASP A 312 -8.81 15.89 -25.10
C ASP A 312 -9.21 14.64 -24.31
N ALA A 313 -8.94 14.59 -22.99
CA ALA A 313 -9.35 13.48 -22.14
C ALA A 313 -10.87 13.35 -22.03
N PHE A 314 -11.59 14.49 -22.05
CA PHE A 314 -13.05 14.52 -21.91
C PHE A 314 -13.81 14.68 -23.23
N ARG A 315 -13.13 14.68 -24.38
CA ARG A 315 -13.80 14.80 -25.70
C ARG A 315 -14.79 13.65 -25.90
N GLY A 316 -16.09 13.96 -25.86
CA GLY A 316 -17.18 12.99 -26.01
C GLY A 316 -17.38 12.08 -24.81
N ARG A 317 -16.81 12.43 -23.64
CA ARG A 317 -16.95 11.69 -22.38
C ARG A 317 -17.38 12.63 -21.27
N SER A 318 -18.17 12.11 -20.33
CA SER A 318 -18.47 12.81 -19.09
C SER A 318 -17.45 12.43 -18.02
N PRO A 319 -17.07 13.38 -17.15
CA PRO A 319 -16.28 13.05 -15.96
C PRO A 319 -17.00 12.02 -15.08
N HIS A 320 -16.22 11.18 -14.38
CA HIS A 320 -16.75 10.16 -13.49
C HIS A 320 -17.24 10.79 -12.19
N PRO A 321 -18.25 10.22 -11.50
CA PRO A 321 -18.56 10.62 -10.13
C PRO A 321 -17.32 10.44 -9.22
N ILE A 322 -17.07 11.38 -8.30
CA ILE A 322 -15.89 11.33 -7.43
C ILE A 322 -15.81 10.03 -6.61
N ALA A 323 -16.95 9.42 -6.32
CA ALA A 323 -17.00 8.12 -5.63
C ALA A 323 -16.33 7.00 -6.43
N GLU A 324 -16.37 7.05 -7.77
CA GLU A 324 -15.70 6.07 -8.62
C GLU A 324 -14.18 6.29 -8.69
N LEU A 325 -13.71 7.50 -8.40
CA LEU A 325 -12.28 7.84 -8.33
C LEU A 325 -11.65 7.45 -6.97
N ASN A 326 -12.47 7.05 -6.00
CA ASN A 326 -11.98 6.52 -4.71
C ASN A 326 -11.43 5.10 -4.83
N GLU A 327 -11.82 4.36 -5.87
CA GLU A 327 -11.30 3.02 -6.13
C GLU A 327 -9.92 3.08 -6.78
N ASN A 328 -9.22 1.95 -6.78
CA ASN A 328 -7.93 1.83 -7.45
C ASN A 328 -8.09 2.04 -8.95
N LEU A 329 -7.64 3.19 -9.44
CA LEU A 329 -7.80 3.64 -10.83
C LEU A 329 -7.07 2.72 -11.83
N ALA A 330 -6.06 2.01 -11.37
CA ALA A 330 -5.24 1.10 -12.16
C ALA A 330 -5.96 -0.20 -12.57
N ARG A 331 -7.06 -0.57 -11.92
CA ARG A 331 -7.81 -1.82 -12.20
C ARG A 331 -8.71 -1.73 -13.44
N ARG A 332 -8.88 -0.55 -14.05
CA ARG A 332 -9.73 -0.40 -15.22
C ARG A 332 -9.00 -0.92 -16.47
N ALA A 333 -9.56 -1.93 -17.09
CA ALA A 333 -8.97 -2.64 -18.23
C ALA A 333 -8.90 -1.76 -19.52
N ASP A 334 -9.66 -0.68 -19.60
CA ASP A 334 -9.67 0.24 -20.75
C ASP A 334 -8.64 1.35 -20.55
N ARG A 335 -7.61 1.35 -21.39
CA ARG A 335 -6.53 2.37 -21.41
C ARG A 335 -7.06 3.80 -21.56
N ALA A 336 -8.14 4.01 -22.32
CA ALA A 336 -8.70 5.34 -22.54
C ALA A 336 -9.47 5.82 -21.29
N ALA A 337 -10.20 4.94 -20.60
CA ALA A 337 -10.85 5.25 -19.33
C ALA A 337 -9.80 5.49 -18.22
N ALA A 338 -8.74 4.68 -18.17
CA ALA A 338 -7.63 4.89 -17.26
C ALA A 338 -7.02 6.28 -17.44
N ARG A 339 -6.72 6.70 -18.69
CA ARG A 339 -6.17 8.04 -18.99
C ARG A 339 -7.07 9.17 -18.45
N THR A 340 -8.37 9.06 -18.62
CA THR A 340 -9.32 10.07 -18.11
C THR A 340 -9.26 10.15 -16.59
N ASN A 341 -9.26 9.00 -15.89
CA ASN A 341 -9.17 8.94 -14.43
C ASN A 341 -7.87 9.58 -13.90
N TYR A 342 -6.74 9.35 -14.58
CA TYR A 342 -5.46 9.95 -14.20
C TYR A 342 -5.46 11.47 -14.39
N VAL A 343 -6.10 11.98 -15.45
CA VAL A 343 -6.29 13.43 -15.66
C VAL A 343 -7.21 14.02 -14.59
N GLU A 344 -8.27 13.31 -14.20
CA GLU A 344 -9.17 13.73 -13.12
C GLU A 344 -8.43 13.78 -11.79
N ALA A 345 -7.67 12.73 -11.45
CA ALA A 345 -6.92 12.63 -10.21
C ALA A 345 -5.89 13.77 -10.04
N LEU A 346 -5.06 13.98 -11.07
CA LEU A 346 -4.10 15.09 -11.07
C LEU A 346 -4.81 16.45 -11.03
N GLY A 347 -5.87 16.62 -11.82
CA GLY A 347 -6.63 17.86 -11.87
C GLY A 347 -7.28 18.23 -10.53
N LEU A 348 -7.80 17.27 -9.79
CA LEU A 348 -8.33 17.49 -8.44
C LEU A 348 -7.23 17.97 -7.48
N VAL A 349 -6.05 17.36 -7.52
CA VAL A 349 -4.91 17.75 -6.68
C VAL A 349 -4.39 19.14 -7.09
N GLU A 350 -4.22 19.42 -8.38
CA GLU A 350 -3.80 20.74 -8.88
C GLU A 350 -4.79 21.83 -8.48
N TYR A 351 -6.10 21.56 -8.61
CA TYR A 351 -7.15 22.48 -8.18
C TYR A 351 -7.04 22.82 -6.67
N LEU A 352 -6.87 21.79 -5.83
CA LEU A 352 -6.73 22.00 -4.39
C LEU A 352 -5.48 22.79 -4.05
N ILE A 353 -4.35 22.47 -4.68
CA ILE A 353 -3.08 23.18 -4.49
C ILE A 353 -3.19 24.65 -4.93
N GLU A 354 -3.77 24.92 -6.11
CA GLU A 354 -3.93 26.29 -6.63
C GLU A 354 -4.79 27.16 -5.71
N ARG A 355 -5.84 26.58 -5.12
CA ARG A 355 -6.80 27.32 -4.29
C ARG A 355 -6.39 27.47 -2.83
N ASN A 356 -5.73 26.49 -2.27
CA ASN A 356 -5.50 26.38 -0.82
C ASN A 356 -4.01 26.22 -0.45
N GLY A 357 -3.15 26.00 -1.45
CA GLY A 357 -1.72 25.78 -1.25
C GLY A 357 -1.36 24.34 -0.90
N LEU A 358 -0.07 24.06 -0.99
CA LEU A 358 0.49 22.71 -0.74
C LEU A 358 0.25 22.23 0.70
N ALA A 359 0.39 23.12 1.68
CA ALA A 359 0.26 22.77 3.09
C ALA A 359 -1.13 22.21 3.44
N ALA A 360 -2.20 22.77 2.85
CA ALA A 360 -3.56 22.29 3.07
C ALA A 360 -3.76 20.85 2.53
N VAL A 361 -3.12 20.51 1.41
CA VAL A 361 -3.19 19.13 0.87
C VAL A 361 -2.41 18.15 1.75
N ALA A 362 -1.28 18.56 2.32
CA ALA A 362 -0.54 17.75 3.29
C ALA A 362 -1.36 17.51 4.57
N CYS A 363 -2.02 18.56 5.11
CA CYS A 363 -2.93 18.45 6.25
C CYS A 363 -4.10 17.52 5.97
N PHE A 364 -4.75 17.69 4.82
CA PHE A 364 -5.82 16.80 4.36
C PHE A 364 -5.40 15.32 4.35
N THR A 365 -4.20 15.03 3.82
CA THR A 365 -3.67 13.67 3.81
C THR A 365 -3.43 13.12 5.21
N ARG A 366 -2.94 13.97 6.12
CA ARG A 366 -2.70 13.61 7.54
C ARG A 366 -4.01 13.37 8.29
N ASP A 367 -5.03 14.18 8.05
CA ASP A 367 -6.37 14.01 8.64
C ASP A 367 -6.99 12.66 8.32
N LEU A 368 -6.77 12.15 7.11
CA LEU A 368 -7.17 10.79 6.75
C LEU A 368 -6.45 9.75 7.61
N GLY A 369 -5.14 9.95 7.85
CA GLY A 369 -4.34 9.09 8.72
C GLY A 369 -4.82 9.08 10.16
N GLU A 370 -5.31 10.22 10.66
CA GLU A 370 -5.92 10.37 11.99
C GLU A 370 -7.33 9.72 12.10
N GLY A 371 -7.85 9.16 11.01
CA GLY A 371 -9.10 8.41 11.00
C GLY A 371 -10.32 9.20 10.53
N ARG A 372 -10.15 10.45 10.07
CA ARG A 372 -11.25 11.21 9.46
C ARG A 372 -11.64 10.59 8.12
N THR A 373 -12.91 10.63 7.82
CA THR A 373 -13.41 10.28 6.48
C THR A 373 -12.97 11.35 5.47
N VAL A 374 -12.94 11.01 4.18
CA VAL A 374 -12.66 11.96 3.10
C VAL A 374 -13.57 13.19 3.18
N ALA A 375 -14.86 13.00 3.51
CA ALA A 375 -15.83 14.09 3.62
C ALA A 375 -15.55 15.01 4.82
N GLU A 376 -15.13 14.46 5.96
CA GLU A 376 -14.77 15.24 7.14
C GLU A 376 -13.48 16.03 6.93
N ALA A 377 -12.45 15.38 6.39
CA ALA A 377 -11.17 16.02 6.11
C ALA A 377 -11.30 17.12 5.03
N LEU A 378 -12.08 16.89 3.96
CA LEU A 378 -12.37 17.93 2.94
C LEU A 378 -13.11 19.13 3.54
N ARG A 379 -14.05 18.88 4.45
CA ARG A 379 -14.77 19.97 5.11
C ARG A 379 -13.87 20.78 6.03
N LEU A 380 -12.99 20.09 6.76
CA LEU A 380 -12.05 20.72 7.70
C LEU A 380 -11.04 21.59 6.96
N GLU A 381 -10.36 21.05 5.97
CA GLU A 381 -9.22 21.72 5.32
C GLU A 381 -9.63 22.67 4.18
N PHE A 382 -10.75 22.40 3.50
CA PHE A 382 -11.15 23.16 2.30
C PHE A 382 -12.55 23.76 2.40
N GLY A 383 -13.34 23.43 3.42
CA GLY A 383 -14.73 23.86 3.54
C GLY A 383 -15.64 23.26 2.48
N LEU A 384 -15.30 22.11 1.91
CA LEU A 384 -15.99 21.48 0.78
C LEU A 384 -16.54 20.11 1.14
N THR A 385 -17.66 19.74 0.54
CA THR A 385 -18.08 18.35 0.42
C THR A 385 -17.41 17.70 -0.80
N PRO A 386 -17.34 16.36 -0.89
CA PRO A 386 -16.82 15.66 -2.08
C PRO A 386 -17.50 16.12 -3.39
N ASP A 387 -18.83 16.27 -3.38
CA ASP A 387 -19.59 16.71 -4.57
C ASP A 387 -19.29 18.17 -4.93
N GLU A 388 -19.11 19.05 -3.94
CA GLU A 388 -18.72 20.45 -4.16
C GLU A 388 -17.29 20.56 -4.69
N LEU A 389 -16.34 19.78 -4.15
CA LEU A 389 -14.99 19.68 -4.71
C LEU A 389 -15.06 19.33 -6.19
N TYR A 390 -15.79 18.25 -6.52
CA TYR A 390 -15.86 17.76 -7.88
C TYR A 390 -16.54 18.75 -8.83
N ARG A 391 -17.65 19.39 -8.41
CA ARG A 391 -18.32 20.43 -9.18
C ARG A 391 -17.41 21.63 -9.45
N ARG A 392 -16.71 22.14 -8.42
CA ARG A 392 -15.81 23.29 -8.56
C ARG A 392 -14.58 22.97 -9.39
N TRP A 393 -14.04 21.75 -9.27
CA TRP A 393 -12.98 21.28 -10.15
C TRP A 393 -13.44 21.24 -11.61
N ARG A 394 -14.63 20.73 -11.91
CA ARG A 394 -15.19 20.74 -13.29
C ARG A 394 -15.30 22.15 -13.86
N GLU A 395 -15.78 23.09 -13.08
CA GLU A 395 -15.87 24.51 -13.46
C GLU A 395 -14.47 25.08 -13.77
N TRP A 396 -13.47 24.77 -12.91
CA TRP A 396 -12.07 25.15 -13.09
C TRP A 396 -11.47 24.50 -14.34
N ALA A 397 -11.72 23.21 -14.56
CA ALA A 397 -11.25 22.42 -15.69
C ALA A 397 -11.99 22.77 -17.00
N ARG A 398 -13.19 23.37 -16.90
CA ARG A 398 -14.14 23.66 -18.02
C ARG A 398 -14.61 22.39 -18.74
N VAL A 399 -15.01 21.37 -18.00
CA VAL A 399 -15.52 20.08 -18.47
C VAL A 399 -16.88 19.74 -17.87
#